data_33b53ec5c6f34a86b39d3aeecd3dbfb3
#
_entry.id   33b53ec5c6f34a86b39d3aeecd3dbfb3
#
_cell.length_a   1.000
_cell.length_b   1.000
_cell.length_c   1.000
_cell.angle_alpha   90.00
_cell.angle_beta   90.00
_cell.angle_gamma   90.00
#
_symmetry.space_group_name_H-M   'P 1'
#
loop_
_entity.id
_entity.type
_entity.pdbx_description
1 polymer ?
#
loop_
_entity_poly.entity_id
_entity_poly.type
_entity_poly.pdbx_seq_one_letter_code
_entity_poly.pdbx_strand_id
1 'polypeptide(L)'
;MIWMDTSYSWGVNRVILLLGMMCVGLCVKSQTLEEWTKQKKLQTSYKLNQIAALASYLEVVKKGYDIARVGWSLAGDIQAGEFSLHTDYFGALVAVHPLVRDYPIALEIGKVYRQLNREVDWMDRFLADQSMLEEGEVLAVKRFNRVSKAQADVLMDELHELLTSDSYAMDDGERLTAIDGLYEGIQQLFQRLKAYNGRIRSLDLHRKRKETQLQQLNRFYEVR
;
A
#
# COMPACT_ATOMS: atom_id res chain seq x y z
N MET A 1 -76.82 23.01 -19.13
CA MET A 1 -76.25 23.75 -17.99
C MET A 1 -75.89 22.72 -16.96
N ILE A 2 -74.67 22.12 -17.03
CA ILE A 2 -74.22 21.06 -16.18
C ILE A 2 -72.93 21.55 -15.54
N TRP A 3 -73.00 21.87 -14.26
CA TRP A 3 -71.85 22.13 -13.42
C TRP A 3 -71.35 20.75 -12.97
N MET A 4 -70.19 20.38 -13.43
CA MET A 4 -69.50 19.19 -12.92
C MET A 4 -68.48 19.64 -11.87
N ASP A 5 -68.57 19.03 -10.70
CA ASP A 5 -67.78 19.24 -9.50
C ASP A 5 -66.27 19.03 -9.73
N THR A 6 -65.53 20.12 -9.68
CA THR A 6 -64.04 20.11 -9.73
C THR A 6 -63.42 19.79 -8.37
N SER A 7 -64.21 19.63 -7.31
CA SER A 7 -63.70 19.34 -5.96
C SER A 7 -63.32 17.87 -5.74
N TYR A 8 -63.84 16.96 -6.53
CA TYR A 8 -63.55 15.51 -6.40
C TYR A 8 -62.19 15.09 -6.97
N SER A 9 -61.71 15.80 -8.00
CA SER A 9 -60.43 15.48 -8.63
C SER A 9 -59.20 15.85 -7.80
N TRP A 10 -59.33 16.86 -6.93
CA TRP A 10 -58.26 17.34 -6.04
C TRP A 10 -57.93 16.35 -4.90
N GLY A 11 -58.96 15.67 -4.40
CA GLY A 11 -58.83 14.64 -3.36
C GLY A 11 -58.16 13.37 -3.88
N VAL A 12 -58.56 12.91 -5.06
CA VAL A 12 -58.06 11.72 -5.70
C VAL A 12 -56.57 11.86 -6.10
N ASN A 13 -56.17 12.99 -6.64
CA ASN A 13 -54.77 13.27 -6.99
C ASN A 13 -53.87 13.32 -5.75
N ARG A 14 -54.30 13.83 -4.62
CA ARG A 14 -53.52 13.81 -3.36
C ARG A 14 -53.35 12.42 -2.80
N VAL A 15 -54.41 11.58 -2.87
CA VAL A 15 -54.35 10.17 -2.44
C VAL A 15 -53.40 9.37 -3.33
N ILE A 16 -53.45 9.58 -4.62
CA ILE A 16 -52.52 8.92 -5.57
C ILE A 16 -51.07 9.36 -5.32
N LEU A 17 -50.82 10.66 -5.04
CA LEU A 17 -49.51 11.18 -4.70
C LEU A 17 -48.97 10.61 -3.38
N LEU A 18 -49.82 10.48 -2.37
CA LEU A 18 -49.45 9.87 -1.07
C LEU A 18 -49.18 8.37 -1.21
N LEU A 19 -49.99 7.65 -2.01
CA LEU A 19 -49.75 6.24 -2.32
C LEU A 19 -48.48 6.02 -3.11
N GLY A 20 -48.15 6.89 -4.09
CA GLY A 20 -46.91 6.87 -4.83
C GLY A 20 -45.70 7.14 -3.94
N MET A 21 -45.80 8.11 -3.02
CA MET A 21 -44.72 8.41 -2.08
C MET A 21 -44.52 7.30 -1.04
N MET A 22 -45.58 6.59 -0.66
CA MET A 22 -45.51 5.41 0.23
C MET A 22 -44.85 4.20 -0.49
N CYS A 23 -45.14 3.99 -1.79
CA CYS A 23 -44.50 2.93 -2.58
C CYS A 23 -43.01 3.18 -2.79
N VAL A 24 -42.58 4.42 -2.99
CA VAL A 24 -41.14 4.78 -3.11
C VAL A 24 -40.41 4.51 -1.80
N GLY A 25 -41.05 4.74 -0.65
CA GLY A 25 -40.48 4.44 0.68
C GLY A 25 -40.26 2.95 0.94
N LEU A 26 -41.07 2.08 0.32
CA LEU A 26 -40.94 0.61 0.46
C LEU A 26 -39.85 -0.01 -0.45
N CYS A 27 -39.40 0.71 -1.46
CA CYS A 27 -38.31 0.27 -2.35
C CYS A 27 -36.92 0.57 -1.81
N VAL A 28 -36.78 1.36 -0.74
CA VAL A 28 -35.51 1.52 -0.03
C VAL A 28 -35.23 0.19 0.67
N LYS A 29 -34.44 -0.65 0.07
CA LYS A 29 -33.95 -1.88 0.71
C LYS A 29 -33.29 -1.48 2.02
N SER A 30 -33.99 -1.68 3.11
CA SER A 30 -33.48 -1.51 4.46
C SER A 30 -32.20 -2.31 4.58
N GLN A 31 -31.12 -1.62 4.89
CA GLN A 31 -29.84 -2.28 5.21
C GLN A 31 -30.13 -3.33 6.27
N THR A 32 -29.79 -4.59 6.00
CA THR A 32 -30.06 -5.66 6.94
C THR A 32 -29.29 -5.40 8.23
N LEU A 33 -29.90 -5.70 9.39
CA LEU A 33 -29.25 -5.60 10.70
C LEU A 33 -27.91 -6.35 10.74
N GLU A 34 -27.78 -7.39 9.92
CA GLU A 34 -26.53 -8.13 9.71
C GLU A 34 -25.43 -7.30 9.04
N GLU A 35 -25.78 -6.44 8.07
CA GLU A 35 -24.81 -5.51 7.46
C GLU A 35 -24.36 -4.45 8.46
N TRP A 36 -25.24 -3.98 9.32
CA TRP A 36 -24.89 -2.97 10.32
C TRP A 36 -24.00 -3.54 11.45
N THR A 37 -24.24 -4.77 11.88
CA THR A 37 -23.42 -5.45 12.92
C THR A 37 -22.09 -5.97 12.38
N LYS A 38 -22.04 -6.37 11.09
CA LYS A 38 -20.82 -6.84 10.42
C LYS A 38 -20.03 -5.71 9.74
N GLN A 39 -20.55 -4.47 9.74
CA GLN A 39 -19.97 -3.33 9.01
C GLN A 39 -18.49 -3.08 9.34
N LYS A 40 -18.10 -3.16 10.60
CA LYS A 40 -16.68 -3.01 11.00
C LYS A 40 -15.80 -4.13 10.47
N LYS A 41 -16.27 -5.38 10.50
CA LYS A 41 -15.54 -6.54 9.99
C LYS A 41 -15.41 -6.45 8.47
N LEU A 42 -16.49 -6.10 7.79
CA LEU A 42 -16.53 -5.89 6.34
C LEU A 42 -15.60 -4.74 5.92
N GLN A 43 -15.66 -3.60 6.62
CA GLN A 43 -14.80 -2.43 6.37
C GLN A 43 -13.31 -2.75 6.56
N THR A 44 -12.96 -3.57 7.55
CA THR A 44 -11.58 -4.02 7.77
C THR A 44 -11.14 -4.96 6.66
N SER A 45 -11.99 -5.90 6.25
CA SER A 45 -11.72 -6.82 5.13
C SER A 45 -11.52 -6.04 3.82
N TYR A 46 -12.38 -5.05 3.52
CA TYR A 46 -12.20 -4.21 2.33
C TYR A 46 -10.89 -3.41 2.36
N LYS A 47 -10.51 -2.86 3.50
CA LYS A 47 -9.23 -2.14 3.65
C LYS A 47 -8.03 -3.06 3.45
N LEU A 48 -8.08 -4.28 3.98
CA LEU A 48 -7.03 -5.27 3.77
C LEU A 48 -6.95 -5.72 2.30
N ASN A 49 -8.09 -5.93 1.65
CA ASN A 49 -8.14 -6.25 0.23
C ASN A 49 -7.63 -5.08 -0.64
N GLN A 50 -7.94 -3.83 -0.30
CA GLN A 50 -7.39 -2.66 -0.98
C GLN A 50 -5.86 -2.58 -0.82
N ILE A 51 -5.33 -2.91 0.35
CA ILE A 51 -3.89 -2.90 0.59
C ILE A 51 -3.21 -4.07 -0.15
N ALA A 52 -3.85 -5.25 -0.20
CA ALA A 52 -3.37 -6.37 -1.01
C ALA A 52 -3.40 -6.05 -2.52
N ALA A 53 -4.42 -5.32 -2.98
CA ALA A 53 -4.50 -4.83 -4.36
C ALA A 53 -3.41 -3.77 -4.65
N LEU A 54 -3.13 -2.87 -3.70
CA LEU A 54 -2.01 -1.92 -3.78
C LEU A 54 -0.66 -2.65 -3.84
N ALA A 55 -0.47 -3.71 -3.06
CA ALA A 55 0.73 -4.53 -3.13
C ALA A 55 0.91 -5.20 -4.52
N SER A 56 -0.20 -5.67 -5.13
CA SER A 56 -0.18 -6.19 -6.50
C SER A 56 0.11 -5.11 -7.54
N TYR A 57 -0.42 -3.90 -7.34
CA TYR A 57 -0.12 -2.74 -8.19
C TYR A 57 1.37 -2.36 -8.13
N LEU A 58 1.98 -2.42 -6.95
CA LEU A 58 3.42 -2.19 -6.78
C LEU A 58 4.27 -3.25 -7.51
N GLU A 59 3.81 -4.50 -7.59
CA GLU A 59 4.46 -5.54 -8.37
C GLU A 59 4.41 -5.24 -9.89
N VAL A 60 3.28 -4.70 -10.37
CA VAL A 60 3.14 -4.26 -11.77
C VAL A 60 4.03 -3.04 -12.06
N VAL A 61 4.09 -2.07 -11.13
CA VAL A 61 4.97 -0.90 -11.23
C VAL A 61 6.44 -1.33 -11.27
N LYS A 62 6.85 -2.32 -10.45
CA LYS A 62 8.20 -2.89 -10.50
C LYS A 62 8.51 -3.48 -11.89
N LYS A 63 7.62 -4.31 -12.43
CA LYS A 63 7.79 -4.86 -13.80
C LYS A 63 7.89 -3.76 -14.85
N GLY A 64 7.07 -2.71 -14.73
CA GLY A 64 7.13 -1.54 -15.62
C GLY A 64 8.46 -0.80 -15.51
N TYR A 65 8.98 -0.65 -14.29
CA TYR A 65 10.30 -0.06 -14.03
C TYR A 65 11.43 -0.92 -14.61
N ASP A 66 11.40 -2.24 -14.40
CA ASP A 66 12.39 -3.16 -14.96
C ASP A 66 12.39 -3.11 -16.51
N ILE A 67 11.21 -3.02 -17.14
CA ILE A 67 11.08 -2.85 -18.59
C ILE A 67 11.63 -1.49 -19.05
N ALA A 68 11.32 -0.42 -18.32
CA ALA A 68 11.81 0.92 -18.64
C ALA A 68 13.34 1.00 -18.48
N ARG A 69 13.90 0.36 -17.46
CA ARG A 69 15.35 0.26 -17.21
C ARG A 69 16.07 -0.48 -18.34
N VAL A 70 15.54 -1.64 -18.76
CA VAL A 70 16.07 -2.39 -19.91
C VAL A 70 15.96 -1.59 -21.20
N GLY A 71 14.83 -0.88 -21.40
CA GLY A 71 14.64 0.01 -22.55
C GLY A 71 15.62 1.18 -22.57
N TRP A 72 15.94 1.74 -21.40
CA TRP A 72 16.93 2.82 -21.26
C TRP A 72 18.36 2.31 -21.53
N SER A 73 18.72 1.13 -21.03
CA SER A 73 19.99 0.47 -21.34
C SER A 73 20.14 0.19 -22.84
N LEU A 74 19.07 -0.34 -23.49
CA LEU A 74 19.07 -0.57 -24.94
C LEU A 74 19.17 0.75 -25.74
N ALA A 75 18.56 1.83 -25.28
CA ALA A 75 18.69 3.14 -25.91
C ALA A 75 20.12 3.68 -25.79
N GLY A 76 20.78 3.44 -24.66
CA GLY A 76 22.22 3.73 -24.47
C GLY A 76 23.10 2.94 -25.42
N ASP A 77 22.83 1.64 -25.58
CA ASP A 77 23.58 0.75 -26.48
C ASP A 77 23.43 1.13 -27.96
N ILE A 78 22.27 1.66 -28.37
CA ILE A 78 22.04 2.16 -29.74
C ILE A 78 22.83 3.46 -29.99
N GLN A 79 22.94 4.34 -28.99
CA GLN A 79 23.79 5.54 -29.07
C GLN A 79 25.28 5.22 -29.06
N ALA A 80 25.70 4.05 -28.52
CA ALA A 80 27.12 3.62 -28.49
C ALA A 80 27.74 3.44 -29.85
N GLY A 81 26.94 3.37 -30.94
CA GLY A 81 27.47 3.34 -32.31
C GLY A 81 28.24 4.61 -32.76
N GLU A 82 28.02 5.79 -32.11
CA GLU A 82 28.76 7.04 -32.34
C GLU A 82 29.89 7.28 -31.31
N PHE A 83 30.14 6.31 -30.46
CA PHE A 83 30.90 6.46 -29.20
C PHE A 83 32.40 6.46 -29.33
N SER A 84 32.96 6.17 -30.51
CA SER A 84 34.43 6.03 -30.67
C SER A 84 35.21 7.35 -30.52
N LEU A 85 34.55 8.50 -30.55
CA LEU A 85 35.17 9.81 -30.51
C LEU A 85 35.28 10.43 -29.10
N HIS A 86 34.61 9.85 -28.10
CA HIS A 86 34.55 10.43 -26.74
C HIS A 86 34.90 9.43 -25.62
N THR A 87 35.63 8.36 -25.93
CA THR A 87 36.01 7.28 -24.98
C THR A 87 36.62 7.80 -23.67
N ASP A 88 37.46 8.85 -23.74
CA ASP A 88 38.11 9.43 -22.55
C ASP A 88 37.13 10.24 -21.70
N TYR A 89 36.19 10.96 -22.31
CA TYR A 89 35.16 11.70 -21.60
C TYR A 89 34.18 10.76 -20.90
N PHE A 90 33.74 9.72 -21.57
CA PHE A 90 32.83 8.74 -20.99
C PHE A 90 33.50 7.81 -19.96
N GLY A 91 34.79 7.54 -20.11
CA GLY A 91 35.58 6.84 -19.09
C GLY A 91 35.65 7.63 -17.78
N ALA A 92 35.75 8.97 -17.86
CA ALA A 92 35.70 9.84 -16.69
C ALA A 92 34.30 9.87 -16.01
N LEU A 93 33.22 9.76 -16.81
CA LEU A 93 31.84 9.72 -16.26
C LEU A 93 31.50 8.37 -15.60
N VAL A 94 32.20 7.30 -15.94
CA VAL A 94 32.02 5.97 -15.35
C VAL A 94 32.78 5.83 -14.03
N ALA A 95 33.89 6.56 -13.84
CA ALA A 95 34.69 6.53 -12.62
C ALA A 95 34.02 7.30 -11.48
N VAL A 96 33.51 6.58 -10.48
CA VAL A 96 32.87 7.20 -9.28
C VAL A 96 33.91 7.89 -8.42
N HIS A 97 33.74 9.20 -8.21
CA HIS A 97 34.61 9.98 -7.35
C HIS A 97 34.50 9.51 -5.87
N PRO A 98 35.58 9.52 -5.08
CA PRO A 98 35.57 9.15 -3.66
C PRO A 98 34.49 9.86 -2.83
N LEU A 99 34.14 11.11 -3.16
CA LEU A 99 33.04 11.85 -2.50
C LEU A 99 31.68 11.20 -2.65
N VAL A 100 31.42 10.56 -3.76
CA VAL A 100 30.16 9.82 -3.99
C VAL A 100 30.20 8.49 -3.27
N ARG A 101 31.33 7.78 -3.34
CA ARG A 101 31.51 6.49 -2.68
C ARG A 101 31.40 6.57 -1.16
N ASP A 102 31.92 7.64 -0.56
CA ASP A 102 31.91 7.85 0.88
C ASP A 102 30.72 8.74 1.33
N TYR A 103 29.72 8.93 0.48
CA TYR A 103 28.57 9.79 0.76
C TYR A 103 27.77 9.29 1.98
N PRO A 104 27.60 10.11 3.04
CA PRO A 104 26.98 9.65 4.29
C PRO A 104 25.55 9.14 4.15
N ILE A 105 24.81 9.66 3.17
CA ILE A 105 23.42 9.24 2.90
C ILE A 105 23.33 7.77 2.49
N ALA A 106 24.35 7.24 1.80
CA ALA A 106 24.40 5.81 1.47
C ALA A 106 24.38 4.91 2.73
N LEU A 107 25.08 5.34 3.79
CA LEU A 107 25.06 4.63 5.08
C LEU A 107 23.69 4.74 5.76
N GLU A 108 23.02 5.88 5.65
CA GLU A 108 21.66 6.06 6.19
C GLU A 108 20.64 5.17 5.45
N ILE A 109 20.73 5.04 4.13
CA ILE A 109 19.91 4.08 3.35
C ILE A 109 20.08 2.67 3.91
N GLY A 110 21.34 2.23 4.13
CA GLY A 110 21.62 0.93 4.72
C GLY A 110 21.07 0.76 6.14
N LYS A 111 21.00 1.83 6.94
CA LYS A 111 20.35 1.79 8.27
C LYS A 111 18.84 1.61 8.16
N VAL A 112 18.18 2.39 7.29
CA VAL A 112 16.73 2.29 7.06
C VAL A 112 16.36 0.90 6.50
N TYR A 113 17.14 0.38 5.55
CA TYR A 113 16.97 -0.98 5.02
C TYR A 113 17.02 -2.04 6.13
N ARG A 114 18.01 -1.97 7.04
CA ARG A 114 18.09 -2.90 8.19
C ARG A 114 16.91 -2.76 9.14
N GLN A 115 16.38 -1.53 9.34
CA GLN A 115 15.18 -1.31 10.15
C GLN A 115 13.93 -1.91 9.49
N LEU A 116 13.79 -1.76 8.17
CA LEU A 116 12.72 -2.35 7.39
C LEU A 116 12.71 -3.88 7.52
N ASN A 117 13.87 -4.53 7.32
CA ASN A 117 13.98 -5.97 7.47
C ASN A 117 13.62 -6.44 8.88
N ARG A 118 14.07 -5.74 9.92
CA ARG A 118 13.71 -6.04 11.32
C ARG A 118 12.20 -5.92 11.58
N GLU A 119 11.53 -4.94 10.98
CA GLU A 119 10.08 -4.79 11.09
C GLU A 119 9.34 -5.94 10.41
N VAL A 120 9.81 -6.39 9.24
CA VAL A 120 9.27 -7.58 8.54
C VAL A 120 9.44 -8.83 9.40
N ASP A 121 10.66 -9.12 9.88
CA ASP A 121 10.98 -10.29 10.69
C ASP A 121 10.20 -10.29 12.02
N TRP A 122 10.02 -9.11 12.60
CA TRP A 122 9.21 -8.97 13.81
C TRP A 122 7.74 -9.28 13.53
N MET A 123 7.20 -8.78 12.41
CA MET A 123 5.81 -9.03 12.04
C MET A 123 5.55 -10.49 11.70
N ASP A 124 6.49 -11.17 11.05
CA ASP A 124 6.37 -12.60 10.77
C ASP A 124 6.32 -13.43 12.06
N ARG A 125 7.13 -13.08 13.07
CA ARG A 125 7.05 -13.69 14.40
C ARG A 125 5.73 -13.38 15.10
N PHE A 126 5.28 -12.13 15.04
CA PHE A 126 4.00 -11.73 15.61
C PHE A 126 2.82 -12.50 15.01
N LEU A 127 2.83 -12.74 13.69
CA LEU A 127 1.80 -13.52 12.99
C LEU A 127 1.83 -15.02 13.35
N ALA A 128 3.00 -15.54 13.74
CA ALA A 128 3.14 -16.93 14.15
C ALA A 128 2.71 -17.15 15.62
N ASP A 129 2.76 -16.11 16.47
CA ASP A 129 2.48 -16.17 17.90
C ASP A 129 1.07 -15.68 18.22
N GLN A 130 0.10 -16.61 18.30
CA GLN A 130 -1.25 -16.39 18.84
C GLN A 130 -1.96 -15.11 18.36
N SER A 131 -1.86 -14.76 17.08
CA SER A 131 -2.60 -13.64 16.54
C SER A 131 -4.09 -13.97 16.39
N MET A 132 -4.95 -12.99 16.66
CA MET A 132 -6.41 -13.07 16.46
C MET A 132 -6.82 -12.71 15.03
N LEU A 133 -5.89 -12.83 14.10
CA LEU A 133 -6.13 -12.53 12.68
C LEU A 133 -6.70 -13.76 11.96
N GLU A 134 -7.58 -13.52 11.01
CA GLU A 134 -8.09 -14.58 10.13
C GLU A 134 -6.99 -15.00 9.14
N GLU A 135 -7.02 -16.23 8.65
CA GLU A 135 -6.01 -16.76 7.72
C GLU A 135 -5.81 -15.87 6.49
N GLY A 136 -6.90 -15.37 5.90
CA GLY A 136 -6.83 -14.44 4.78
C GLY A 136 -6.14 -13.11 5.12
N GLU A 137 -6.29 -12.62 6.36
CA GLU A 137 -5.62 -11.41 6.84
C GLU A 137 -4.12 -11.66 7.04
N VAL A 138 -3.75 -12.82 7.60
CA VAL A 138 -2.35 -13.24 7.76
C VAL A 138 -1.66 -13.33 6.40
N LEU A 139 -2.32 -13.94 5.41
CA LEU A 139 -1.78 -14.02 4.05
C LEU A 139 -1.60 -12.64 3.42
N ALA A 140 -2.57 -11.73 3.61
CA ALA A 140 -2.47 -10.37 3.11
C ALA A 140 -1.28 -9.61 3.72
N VAL A 141 -1.06 -9.74 5.04
CA VAL A 141 0.06 -9.11 5.73
C VAL A 141 1.40 -9.67 5.25
N LYS A 142 1.54 -11.00 5.17
CA LYS A 142 2.76 -11.63 4.66
C LYS A 142 3.06 -11.20 3.22
N ARG A 143 2.05 -11.13 2.37
CA ARG A 143 2.20 -10.66 1.00
C ARG A 143 2.68 -9.21 0.94
N PHE A 144 2.07 -8.32 1.72
CA PHE A 144 2.46 -6.91 1.78
C PHE A 144 3.90 -6.73 2.26
N ASN A 145 4.29 -7.43 3.34
CA ASN A 145 5.65 -7.37 3.88
C ASN A 145 6.67 -7.90 2.86
N ARG A 146 6.38 -9.02 2.18
CA ARG A 146 7.24 -9.57 1.13
C ARG A 146 7.45 -8.60 -0.02
N VAL A 147 6.39 -7.95 -0.49
CA VAL A 147 6.48 -6.97 -1.57
C VAL A 147 7.28 -5.74 -1.14
N SER A 148 7.05 -5.26 0.10
CA SER A 148 7.80 -4.13 0.65
C SER A 148 9.30 -4.45 0.78
N LYS A 149 9.63 -5.67 1.23
CA LYS A 149 11.02 -6.13 1.30
C LYS A 149 11.65 -6.19 -0.10
N ALA A 150 10.98 -6.82 -1.07
CA ALA A 150 11.48 -6.91 -2.45
C ALA A 150 11.70 -5.53 -3.08
N GLN A 151 10.88 -4.53 -2.76
CA GLN A 151 11.11 -3.14 -3.19
C GLN A 151 12.34 -2.52 -2.52
N ALA A 152 12.55 -2.78 -1.24
CA ALA A 152 13.73 -2.31 -0.54
C ALA A 152 15.02 -2.96 -1.11
N ASP A 153 14.95 -4.25 -1.47
CA ASP A 153 16.06 -4.96 -2.11
C ASP A 153 16.44 -4.30 -3.44
N VAL A 154 15.44 -3.92 -4.28
CA VAL A 154 15.69 -3.20 -5.54
C VAL A 154 16.38 -1.84 -5.30
N LEU A 155 15.93 -1.08 -4.29
CA LEU A 155 16.57 0.20 -3.97
C LEU A 155 18.01 0.02 -3.47
N MET A 156 18.31 -1.09 -2.78
CA MET A 156 19.69 -1.41 -2.37
C MET A 156 20.55 -1.84 -3.55
N ASP A 157 20.02 -2.59 -4.49
CA ASP A 157 20.71 -2.97 -5.71
C ASP A 157 21.05 -1.71 -6.53
N GLU A 158 20.09 -0.80 -6.69
CA GLU A 158 20.29 0.48 -7.38
C GLU A 158 21.34 1.36 -6.68
N LEU A 159 21.32 1.42 -5.33
CA LEU A 159 22.36 2.09 -4.56
C LEU A 159 23.74 1.47 -4.83
N HIS A 160 23.82 0.14 -4.84
CA HIS A 160 25.07 -0.56 -5.13
C HIS A 160 25.61 -0.21 -6.52
N GLU A 161 24.75 -0.16 -7.53
CA GLU A 161 25.11 0.24 -8.88
C GLU A 161 25.60 1.70 -8.94
N LEU A 162 24.94 2.63 -8.23
CA LEU A 162 25.38 4.04 -8.17
C LEU A 162 26.73 4.22 -7.46
N LEU A 163 27.05 3.34 -6.51
CA LEU A 163 28.32 3.36 -5.77
C LEU A 163 29.44 2.59 -6.47
N THR A 164 29.15 1.87 -7.56
CA THR A 164 30.10 1.07 -8.31
C THR A 164 30.42 1.74 -9.65
N SER A 165 31.67 1.77 -10.05
CA SER A 165 32.17 2.64 -11.14
C SER A 165 31.71 2.30 -12.57
N ASP A 166 31.09 1.15 -12.83
CA ASP A 166 30.92 0.66 -14.21
C ASP A 166 29.48 0.69 -14.75
N SER A 167 28.49 1.13 -13.94
CA SER A 167 27.07 0.90 -14.30
C SER A 167 26.39 2.09 -14.98
N TYR A 168 26.83 3.33 -14.74
CA TYR A 168 26.16 4.53 -15.29
C TYR A 168 27.14 5.59 -15.76
N ALA A 169 26.94 6.09 -16.98
CA ALA A 169 27.59 7.30 -17.48
C ALA A 169 26.87 8.53 -16.93
N MET A 170 27.14 8.88 -15.67
CA MET A 170 26.49 9.98 -14.93
C MET A 170 27.57 10.90 -14.35
N ASP A 171 27.22 12.19 -14.25
CA ASP A 171 27.99 13.17 -13.47
C ASP A 171 27.86 12.88 -11.95
N ASP A 172 28.88 13.24 -11.18
CA ASP A 172 28.89 13.08 -9.72
C ASP A 172 27.70 13.80 -9.04
N GLY A 173 27.28 14.97 -9.53
CA GLY A 173 26.11 15.69 -9.04
C GLY A 173 24.80 14.95 -9.29
N GLU A 174 24.66 14.34 -10.47
CA GLU A 174 23.52 13.50 -10.81
C GLU A 174 23.47 12.24 -9.94
N ARG A 175 24.64 11.62 -9.67
CA ARG A 175 24.74 10.47 -8.76
C ARG A 175 24.32 10.80 -7.34
N LEU A 176 24.79 11.92 -6.78
CA LEU A 176 24.38 12.37 -5.45
C LEU A 176 22.87 12.62 -5.39
N THR A 177 22.31 13.27 -6.42
CA THR A 177 20.86 13.51 -6.51
C THR A 177 20.07 12.19 -6.59
N ALA A 178 20.58 11.20 -7.33
CA ALA A 178 19.98 9.87 -7.41
C ALA A 178 20.02 9.15 -6.05
N ILE A 179 21.13 9.22 -5.31
CA ILE A 179 21.25 8.64 -3.96
C ILE A 179 20.27 9.31 -2.98
N ASP A 180 20.10 10.63 -3.05
CA ASP A 180 19.12 11.35 -2.24
C ASP A 180 17.69 10.89 -2.56
N GLY A 181 17.37 10.69 -3.85
CA GLY A 181 16.10 10.11 -4.29
C GLY A 181 15.86 8.69 -3.76
N LEU A 182 16.89 7.84 -3.74
CA LEU A 182 16.82 6.50 -3.13
C LEU A 182 16.56 6.58 -1.62
N TYR A 183 17.20 7.54 -0.94
CA TYR A 183 16.97 7.75 0.49
C TYR A 183 15.52 8.12 0.79
N GLU A 184 14.95 9.06 0.05
CA GLU A 184 13.53 9.40 0.17
C GLU A 184 12.63 8.20 -0.12
N GLY A 185 12.93 7.45 -1.17
CA GLY A 185 12.19 6.26 -1.57
C GLY A 185 12.16 5.20 -0.47
N ILE A 186 13.31 4.84 0.10
CA ILE A 186 13.39 3.83 1.16
C ILE A 186 12.75 4.32 2.46
N GLN A 187 12.86 5.59 2.79
CA GLN A 187 12.17 6.18 3.96
C GLN A 187 10.65 6.09 3.81
N GLN A 188 10.11 6.51 2.66
CA GLN A 188 8.68 6.42 2.39
C GLN A 188 8.18 4.98 2.43
N LEU A 189 8.95 4.04 1.88
CA LEU A 189 8.64 2.62 1.91
C LEU A 189 8.57 2.10 3.35
N PHE A 190 9.58 2.43 4.17
CA PHE A 190 9.64 2.04 5.57
C PHE A 190 8.46 2.63 6.39
N GLN A 191 8.14 3.90 6.19
CA GLN A 191 7.02 4.55 6.86
C GLN A 191 5.68 3.89 6.51
N ARG A 192 5.47 3.55 5.23
CA ARG A 192 4.27 2.82 4.78
C ARG A 192 4.18 1.44 5.43
N LEU A 193 5.29 0.69 5.43
CA LEU A 193 5.37 -0.62 6.07
C LEU A 193 5.02 -0.53 7.56
N LYS A 194 5.67 0.37 8.28
CA LYS A 194 5.47 0.58 9.71
C LYS A 194 4.03 1.00 10.05
N ALA A 195 3.46 1.90 9.26
CA ALA A 195 2.08 2.33 9.45
C ALA A 195 1.08 1.19 9.20
N TYR A 196 1.31 0.37 8.17
CA TYR A 196 0.48 -0.79 7.88
C TYR A 196 0.56 -1.82 9.01
N ASN A 197 1.76 -2.25 9.38
CA ASN A 197 1.98 -3.21 10.46
C ASN A 197 1.42 -2.70 11.81
N GLY A 198 1.52 -1.39 12.06
CA GLY A 198 0.93 -0.75 13.24
C GLY A 198 -0.60 -0.87 13.29
N ARG A 199 -1.28 -0.73 12.15
CA ARG A 199 -2.74 -0.92 12.05
C ARG A 199 -3.14 -2.38 12.30
N ILE A 200 -2.37 -3.32 11.78
CA ILE A 200 -2.61 -4.76 12.01
C ILE A 200 -2.46 -5.11 13.49
N ARG A 201 -1.41 -4.63 14.15
CA ARG A 201 -1.21 -4.81 15.60
C ARG A 201 -2.38 -4.22 16.41
N SER A 202 -2.84 -3.03 16.04
CA SER A 202 -3.99 -2.41 16.68
C SER A 202 -5.27 -3.24 16.50
N LEU A 203 -5.49 -3.80 15.31
CA LEU A 203 -6.63 -4.68 15.04
C LEU A 203 -6.61 -5.93 15.93
N ASP A 204 -5.46 -6.61 15.98
CA ASP A 204 -5.27 -7.79 16.83
C ASP A 204 -5.53 -7.46 18.31
N LEU A 205 -4.96 -6.37 18.81
CA LEU A 205 -5.16 -5.92 20.19
C LEU A 205 -6.64 -5.62 20.49
N HIS A 206 -7.35 -4.98 19.55
CA HIS A 206 -8.79 -4.74 19.71
C HIS A 206 -9.59 -6.05 19.77
N ARG A 207 -9.25 -7.05 18.98
CA ARG A 207 -9.91 -8.36 18.99
C ARG A 207 -9.65 -9.09 20.31
N LYS A 208 -8.41 -9.12 20.79
CA LYS A 208 -8.04 -9.71 22.09
C LYS A 208 -8.81 -9.06 23.26
N ARG A 209 -8.90 -7.73 23.27
CA ARG A 209 -9.66 -7.01 24.30
C ARG A 209 -11.14 -7.37 24.26
N LYS A 210 -11.73 -7.42 23.07
CA LYS A 210 -13.15 -7.77 22.90
C LYS A 210 -13.42 -9.21 23.36
N GLU A 211 -12.55 -10.14 23.04
CA GLU A 211 -12.67 -11.53 23.51
C GLU A 211 -12.59 -11.63 25.02
N THR A 212 -11.61 -10.96 25.63
CA THR A 212 -11.48 -10.90 27.10
C THR A 212 -12.75 -10.32 27.76
N GLN A 213 -13.32 -9.26 27.20
CA GLN A 213 -14.58 -8.69 27.69
C GLN A 213 -15.74 -9.68 27.59
N LEU A 214 -15.87 -10.40 26.48
CA LEU A 214 -16.91 -11.42 26.30
C LEU A 214 -16.73 -12.59 27.30
N GLN A 215 -15.52 -13.02 27.53
CA GLN A 215 -15.23 -14.07 28.53
C GLN A 215 -15.58 -13.61 29.95
N GLN A 216 -15.29 -12.35 30.30
CA GLN A 216 -15.71 -11.78 31.60
C GLN A 216 -17.21 -11.73 31.73
N LEU A 217 -17.93 -11.25 30.70
CA LEU A 217 -19.40 -11.23 30.71
C LEU A 217 -19.99 -12.62 30.85
N ASN A 218 -19.50 -13.62 30.11
CA ASN A 218 -19.97 -14.99 30.22
C ASN A 218 -19.79 -15.53 31.65
N ARG A 219 -18.66 -15.27 32.30
CA ARG A 219 -18.44 -15.67 33.71
C ARG A 219 -19.45 -15.02 34.64
N PHE A 220 -19.86 -13.76 34.42
CA PHE A 220 -20.90 -13.11 35.23
C PHE A 220 -22.29 -13.74 35.04
N TYR A 221 -22.60 -14.25 33.85
CA TYR A 221 -23.88 -14.90 33.57
C TYR A 221 -23.93 -16.38 33.98
N GLU A 222 -22.79 -17.07 33.99
CA GLU A 222 -22.69 -18.50 34.46
C GLU A 222 -22.71 -18.64 36.00
N VAL A 223 -22.44 -17.59 36.73
CA VAL A 223 -22.46 -17.55 38.22
C VAL A 223 -23.87 -17.28 38.77
N ARG A 224 -24.89 -17.19 37.92
CA ARG A 224 -26.31 -17.10 38.32
C ARG A 224 -27.08 -18.37 38.01
#